data_4eb36dda6cb11e70771f27383900b5cd
#
_entry.id   4eb36dda6cb11e70771f27383900b5cd
#
_cell.length_a   1.000
_cell.length_b   1.000
_cell.length_c   1.000
_cell.angle_alpha   90.00
_cell.angle_beta   90.00
_cell.angle_gamma   90.00
#
_symmetry.space_group_name_H-M   'P 1'
#
loop_
_entity.id
_entity.type
_entity.pdbx_description
1 polymer ?
#
loop_
_entity_poly.entity_id
_entity_poly.type
_entity_poly.pdbx_seq_one_letter_code
_entity_poly.pdbx_strand_id
1 'polypeptide(L)'
;MKGLILSFFNNYERRENMDFSALEKSIGYTFKDKNLLKNALTHTSYAYENKVDSNEKLEFLGDSILEFLSSKYIYNNYTKLKEGEMTKVRADVVCEKSLYKVACKHNFSDFLYLGKSQKANEKEVRPAILADSVEAVIAAIYFDAGLAEAEKFIVENLKDAIKTATMHVGMKDYKTVLQEKLQIHGTVDIKYNIVKEFGPDHDKNFVAEVLCDGKFLAEGTGKNKKMAEMEAAKKALENM
;
A
#
# COMPACT_ATOMS: atom_id res chain seq x y z
N MET A 1 21.17 32.34 -24.28
CA MET A 1 20.81 32.68 -22.90
C MET A 1 19.35 33.09 -22.68
N LYS A 2 18.74 33.93 -23.55
CA LYS A 2 17.32 34.35 -23.38
C LYS A 2 16.29 33.21 -23.46
N GLY A 3 16.49 32.19 -24.28
CA GLY A 3 15.55 31.07 -24.41
C GLY A 3 15.50 30.13 -23.19
N LEU A 4 16.61 29.93 -22.50
CA LEU A 4 16.67 29.14 -21.26
C LEU A 4 15.96 29.84 -20.09
N ILE A 5 16.09 31.15 -20.01
CA ILE A 5 15.46 31.97 -18.96
C ILE A 5 13.93 31.97 -19.12
N LEU A 6 13.42 32.09 -20.35
CA LEU A 6 11.98 32.03 -20.61
C LEU A 6 11.38 30.64 -20.34
N SER A 7 12.08 29.57 -20.65
CA SER A 7 11.61 28.21 -20.33
C SER A 7 11.62 27.94 -18.80
N PHE A 8 12.56 28.54 -18.06
CA PHE A 8 12.60 28.50 -16.61
C PHE A 8 11.43 29.26 -15.96
N PHE A 9 11.13 30.47 -16.43
CA PHE A 9 9.98 31.29 -15.97
C PHE A 9 8.65 30.57 -16.28
N ASN A 10 8.46 30.06 -17.49
CA ASN A 10 7.24 29.33 -17.88
C ASN A 10 7.02 28.04 -17.08
N ASN A 11 8.08 27.34 -16.68
CA ASN A 11 7.96 26.17 -15.81
C ASN A 11 7.71 26.54 -14.33
N TYR A 12 8.15 27.72 -13.90
CA TYR A 12 7.90 28.22 -12.55
C TYR A 12 6.44 28.69 -12.39
N GLU A 13 5.96 29.52 -13.33
CA GLU A 13 4.56 30.00 -13.35
C GLU A 13 3.54 28.87 -13.53
N ARG A 14 3.85 27.82 -14.33
CA ARG A 14 2.99 26.64 -14.49
C ARG A 14 2.79 25.87 -13.19
N ARG A 15 3.70 25.97 -12.21
CA ARG A 15 3.60 25.28 -10.93
C ARG A 15 2.90 26.09 -9.84
N GLU A 16 2.97 27.41 -9.89
CA GLU A 16 2.22 28.25 -8.95
C GLU A 16 0.71 28.11 -9.14
N ASN A 17 0.26 27.82 -10.38
CA ASN A 17 -1.14 27.65 -10.76
C ASN A 17 -1.41 26.23 -11.32
N MET A 18 -0.98 25.18 -10.60
CA MET A 18 -1.30 23.80 -11.01
C MET A 18 -2.81 23.59 -10.93
N ASP A 19 -3.40 23.12 -12.03
CA ASP A 19 -4.80 22.72 -12.06
C ASP A 19 -4.96 21.32 -11.46
N PHE A 20 -5.63 21.24 -10.33
CA PHE A 20 -5.91 19.99 -9.61
C PHE A 20 -7.21 19.30 -10.06
N SER A 21 -7.94 19.84 -11.03
CA SER A 21 -9.27 19.33 -11.42
C SER A 21 -9.23 17.85 -11.82
N ALA A 22 -8.18 17.42 -12.51
CA ALA A 22 -8.03 16.01 -12.89
C ALA A 22 -7.77 15.10 -11.67
N LEU A 23 -6.95 15.53 -10.72
CA LEU A 23 -6.72 14.81 -9.47
C LEU A 23 -7.99 14.74 -8.63
N GLU A 24 -8.66 15.87 -8.42
CA GLU A 24 -9.91 15.95 -7.65
C GLU A 24 -11.00 15.04 -8.22
N LYS A 25 -11.13 15.02 -9.55
CA LYS A 25 -12.03 14.09 -10.23
C LYS A 25 -11.64 12.63 -9.98
N SER A 26 -10.36 12.31 -10.02
CA SER A 26 -9.85 10.96 -9.81
C SER A 26 -10.07 10.47 -8.38
N ILE A 27 -9.79 11.32 -7.37
CA ILE A 27 -10.00 10.98 -5.96
C ILE A 27 -11.46 11.08 -5.50
N GLY A 28 -12.36 11.62 -6.35
CA GLY A 28 -13.78 11.76 -6.06
C GLY A 28 -14.11 12.85 -5.02
N TYR A 29 -13.19 13.81 -4.80
CA TYR A 29 -13.36 14.91 -3.86
C TYR A 29 -12.85 16.24 -4.43
N THR A 30 -13.67 17.28 -4.31
CA THR A 30 -13.32 18.65 -4.76
C THR A 30 -13.07 19.54 -3.53
N PHE A 31 -11.84 20.01 -3.37
CA PHE A 31 -11.45 20.85 -2.24
C PHE A 31 -12.08 22.24 -2.31
N LYS A 32 -12.61 22.72 -1.19
CA LYS A 32 -13.04 24.10 -0.98
C LYS A 32 -11.83 25.02 -0.88
N ASP A 33 -10.84 24.61 -0.08
CA ASP A 33 -9.54 25.28 0.03
C ASP A 33 -8.46 24.52 -0.76
N LYS A 34 -8.11 25.00 -1.94
CA LYS A 34 -7.07 24.43 -2.80
C LYS A 34 -5.66 24.48 -2.17
N ASN A 35 -5.44 25.36 -1.18
CA ASN A 35 -4.16 25.43 -0.49
C ASN A 35 -3.90 24.20 0.38
N LEU A 36 -4.95 23.58 0.95
CA LEU A 36 -4.82 22.31 1.67
C LEU A 36 -4.29 21.20 0.75
N LEU A 37 -4.88 21.06 -0.44
CA LEU A 37 -4.41 20.08 -1.43
C LEU A 37 -2.99 20.39 -1.91
N LYS A 38 -2.71 21.67 -2.21
CA LYS A 38 -1.36 22.11 -2.61
C LYS A 38 -0.33 21.78 -1.53
N ASN A 39 -0.62 22.06 -0.26
CA ASN A 39 0.28 21.75 0.83
C ASN A 39 0.47 20.22 0.99
N ALA A 40 -0.60 19.42 0.91
CA ALA A 40 -0.53 17.95 0.96
C ALA A 40 0.36 17.34 -0.13
N LEU A 41 0.45 17.99 -1.28
CA LEU A 41 1.27 17.58 -2.42
C LEU A 41 2.65 18.25 -2.45
N THR A 42 3.03 19.01 -1.42
CA THR A 42 4.31 19.75 -1.33
C THR A 42 5.31 18.97 -0.49
N HIS A 43 6.24 18.28 -1.17
CA HIS A 43 7.32 17.55 -0.52
C HIS A 43 8.36 18.50 0.11
N THR A 44 9.04 18.04 1.16
CA THR A 44 10.07 18.79 1.91
C THR A 44 11.15 19.42 1.03
N SER A 45 11.59 18.74 -0.02
CA SER A 45 12.60 19.26 -0.94
C SER A 45 12.15 20.53 -1.67
N TYR A 46 10.87 20.59 -2.08
CA TYR A 46 10.30 21.79 -2.70
C TYR A 46 10.07 22.87 -1.65
N ALA A 47 9.54 22.50 -0.50
CA ALA A 47 9.26 23.42 0.59
C ALA A 47 10.53 24.15 1.04
N TYR A 48 11.65 23.44 1.18
CA TYR A 48 12.94 24.02 1.53
C TYR A 48 13.44 25.02 0.47
N GLU A 49 13.38 24.66 -0.82
CA GLU A 49 13.84 25.53 -1.93
C GLU A 49 12.98 26.81 -2.08
N ASN A 50 11.68 26.74 -1.74
CA ASN A 50 10.73 27.83 -1.99
C ASN A 50 10.25 28.53 -0.70
N LYS A 51 10.74 28.13 0.46
CA LYS A 51 10.38 28.69 1.79
C LYS A 51 8.87 28.67 2.06
N VAL A 52 8.24 27.55 1.76
CA VAL A 52 6.82 27.26 2.02
C VAL A 52 6.71 26.07 2.98
N ASP A 53 5.51 25.81 3.50
CA ASP A 53 5.26 24.65 4.34
C ASP A 53 5.31 23.35 3.52
N SER A 54 5.87 22.28 4.12
CA SER A 54 5.85 20.93 3.58
C SER A 54 4.61 20.17 4.01
N ASN A 55 4.40 18.99 3.41
CA ASN A 55 3.31 18.08 3.76
C ASN A 55 3.52 17.28 5.06
N GLU A 56 4.69 17.32 5.70
CA GLU A 56 5.03 16.47 6.85
C GLU A 56 4.02 16.52 8.00
N LYS A 57 3.49 17.73 8.31
CA LYS A 57 2.47 17.85 9.36
C LYS A 57 1.14 17.23 8.97
N LEU A 58 0.77 17.32 7.70
CA LEU A 58 -0.44 16.68 7.17
C LEU A 58 -0.25 15.16 7.10
N GLU A 59 0.91 14.68 6.68
CA GLU A 59 1.30 13.27 6.69
C GLU A 59 1.16 12.68 8.10
N PHE A 60 1.79 13.29 9.10
CA PHE A 60 1.71 12.85 10.49
C PHE A 60 0.26 12.71 11.00
N LEU A 61 -0.60 13.67 10.69
CA LEU A 61 -2.01 13.59 11.08
C LEU A 61 -2.78 12.59 10.22
N GLY A 62 -2.47 12.53 8.93
CA GLY A 62 -3.10 11.64 7.96
C GLY A 62 -2.87 10.17 8.28
N ASP A 63 -1.66 9.79 8.69
CA ASP A 63 -1.34 8.45 9.20
C ASP A 63 -2.28 8.07 10.35
N SER A 64 -2.42 8.93 11.36
CA SER A 64 -3.30 8.68 12.51
C SER A 64 -4.78 8.54 12.11
N ILE A 65 -5.25 9.34 11.15
CA ILE A 65 -6.62 9.28 10.63
C ILE A 65 -6.82 7.98 9.83
N LEU A 66 -5.85 7.62 8.99
CA LEU A 66 -5.85 6.39 8.19
C LEU A 66 -5.92 5.15 9.09
N GLU A 67 -5.07 5.08 10.11
CA GLU A 67 -5.06 4.01 11.11
C GLU A 67 -6.42 3.88 11.82
N PHE A 68 -6.97 4.99 12.31
CA PHE A 68 -8.25 5.00 13.02
C PHE A 68 -9.42 4.58 12.11
N LEU A 69 -9.55 5.18 10.93
CA LEU A 69 -10.68 4.93 10.05
C LEU A 69 -10.61 3.54 9.40
N SER A 70 -9.42 3.05 9.08
CA SER A 70 -9.21 1.67 8.65
C SER A 70 -9.59 0.68 9.74
N SER A 71 -9.19 0.93 11.00
CA SER A 71 -9.58 0.11 12.16
C SER A 71 -11.09 0.09 12.37
N LYS A 72 -11.73 1.26 12.31
CA LYS A 72 -13.19 1.41 12.41
C LYS A 72 -13.91 0.60 11.32
N TYR A 73 -13.43 0.69 10.08
CA TYR A 73 -14.02 -0.05 8.97
C TYR A 73 -13.87 -1.57 9.16
N ILE A 74 -12.68 -2.05 9.52
CA ILE A 74 -12.40 -3.48 9.78
C ILE A 74 -13.30 -3.97 10.93
N TYR A 75 -13.33 -3.25 12.06
CA TYR A 75 -14.15 -3.61 13.23
C TYR A 75 -15.63 -3.77 12.89
N ASN A 76 -16.20 -2.84 12.13
CA ASN A 76 -17.62 -2.85 11.82
C ASN A 76 -18.01 -3.90 10.76
N ASN A 77 -17.13 -4.21 9.82
CA ASN A 77 -17.47 -5.05 8.67
C ASN A 77 -16.96 -6.50 8.77
N TYR A 78 -16.01 -6.78 9.67
CA TYR A 78 -15.37 -8.10 9.80
C TYR A 78 -15.44 -8.63 11.23
N THR A 79 -16.66 -8.69 11.78
CA THR A 79 -16.96 -9.02 13.17
C THR A 79 -16.52 -10.43 13.64
N LYS A 80 -16.15 -11.31 12.70
CA LYS A 80 -15.63 -12.66 13.00
C LYS A 80 -14.13 -12.70 13.27
N LEU A 81 -13.42 -11.64 12.92
CA LEU A 81 -11.98 -11.55 13.14
C LEU A 81 -11.68 -11.30 14.62
N LYS A 82 -10.66 -11.95 15.13
CA LYS A 82 -10.10 -11.69 16.46
C LYS A 82 -9.23 -10.42 16.41
N GLU A 83 -8.96 -9.82 17.58
CA GLU A 83 -8.15 -8.58 17.69
C GLU A 83 -6.81 -8.69 16.95
N GLY A 84 -6.02 -9.76 17.21
CA GLY A 84 -4.73 -9.94 16.52
C GLY A 84 -4.85 -10.13 15.00
N GLU A 85 -5.99 -10.62 14.50
CA GLU A 85 -6.27 -10.74 13.07
C GLU A 85 -6.61 -9.37 12.49
N MET A 86 -7.43 -8.56 13.17
CA MET A 86 -7.74 -7.18 12.77
C MET A 86 -6.46 -6.33 12.70
N THR A 87 -5.57 -6.48 13.68
CA THR A 87 -4.28 -5.77 13.71
C THR A 87 -3.39 -6.15 12.53
N LYS A 88 -3.32 -7.43 12.14
CA LYS A 88 -2.60 -7.87 10.94
C LYS A 88 -3.20 -7.33 9.65
N VAL A 89 -4.54 -7.39 9.51
CA VAL A 89 -5.25 -6.83 8.35
C VAL A 89 -4.95 -5.34 8.22
N ARG A 90 -5.05 -4.59 9.32
CA ARG A 90 -4.74 -3.17 9.30
C ARG A 90 -3.31 -2.91 8.84
N ALA A 91 -2.31 -3.54 9.46
CA ALA A 91 -0.91 -3.37 9.07
C ALA A 91 -0.65 -3.68 7.59
N ASP A 92 -1.31 -4.70 7.03
CA ASP A 92 -1.16 -5.06 5.61
C ASP A 92 -1.73 -3.98 4.66
N VAL A 93 -2.74 -3.22 5.09
CA VAL A 93 -3.45 -2.30 4.19
C VAL A 93 -3.06 -0.84 4.35
N VAL A 94 -2.51 -0.43 5.51
CA VAL A 94 -2.02 0.95 5.72
C VAL A 94 -0.52 1.10 5.43
N CYS A 95 0.15 0.04 4.97
CA CYS A 95 1.59 0.07 4.68
C CYS A 95 1.92 0.89 3.41
N GLU A 96 3.16 1.38 3.32
CA GLU A 96 3.71 2.11 2.17
C GLU A 96 3.31 1.48 0.82
N LYS A 97 3.44 0.15 0.69
CA LYS A 97 3.12 -0.55 -0.55
C LYS A 97 1.66 -0.41 -0.98
N SER A 98 0.73 -0.36 -0.05
CA SER A 98 -0.70 -0.18 -0.34
C SER A 98 -0.99 1.27 -0.70
N LEU A 99 -0.44 2.23 0.03
CA LEU A 99 -0.61 3.66 -0.23
C LEU A 99 0.04 4.06 -1.55
N TYR A 100 1.22 3.53 -1.87
CA TYR A 100 1.84 3.69 -3.18
C TYR A 100 0.89 3.29 -4.33
N LYS A 101 0.17 2.17 -4.20
CA LYS A 101 -0.83 1.77 -5.21
C LYS A 101 -1.98 2.77 -5.33
N VAL A 102 -2.43 3.33 -4.21
CA VAL A 102 -3.45 4.39 -4.20
C VAL A 102 -2.93 5.62 -4.93
N ALA A 103 -1.70 6.06 -4.64
CA ALA A 103 -1.07 7.19 -5.32
C ALA A 103 -0.93 6.96 -6.84
N CYS A 104 -0.50 5.76 -7.25
CA CYS A 104 -0.42 5.39 -8.67
C CYS A 104 -1.79 5.38 -9.35
N LYS A 105 -2.82 4.83 -8.69
CA LYS A 105 -4.20 4.79 -9.21
C LYS A 105 -4.72 6.18 -9.56
N HIS A 106 -4.33 7.18 -8.78
CA HIS A 106 -4.78 8.57 -8.93
C HIS A 106 -3.73 9.49 -9.59
N ASN A 107 -2.62 8.94 -10.09
CA ASN A 107 -1.53 9.68 -10.75
C ASN A 107 -0.97 10.84 -9.90
N PHE A 108 -0.77 10.62 -8.60
CA PHE A 108 -0.25 11.66 -7.68
C PHE A 108 1.09 12.23 -8.13
N SER A 109 1.95 11.42 -8.79
CA SER A 109 3.25 11.83 -9.32
C SER A 109 3.19 13.08 -10.20
N ASP A 110 2.08 13.26 -10.93
CA ASP A 110 1.91 14.37 -11.87
C ASP A 110 1.64 15.70 -11.15
N PHE A 111 1.17 15.64 -9.91
CA PHE A 111 0.74 16.77 -9.09
C PHE A 111 1.69 17.12 -7.95
N LEU A 112 2.75 16.32 -7.70
CA LEU A 112 3.69 16.56 -6.62
C LEU A 112 4.60 17.76 -6.89
N TYR A 113 4.72 18.63 -5.89
CA TYR A 113 5.74 19.68 -5.84
C TYR A 113 7.03 19.09 -5.27
N LEU A 114 7.99 18.83 -6.16
CA LEU A 114 9.31 18.27 -5.83
C LEU A 114 10.42 19.27 -6.12
N GLY A 115 11.42 19.33 -5.25
CA GLY A 115 12.62 20.15 -5.45
C GLY A 115 13.50 19.59 -6.58
N LYS A 116 14.47 20.41 -7.02
CA LYS A 116 15.37 20.09 -8.14
C LYS A 116 16.21 18.87 -7.88
N SER A 117 16.67 18.66 -6.63
CA SER A 117 17.48 17.51 -6.24
C SER A 117 16.76 16.18 -6.41
N GLN A 118 15.45 16.12 -6.12
CA GLN A 118 14.64 14.90 -6.29
C GLN A 118 14.37 14.61 -7.78
N LYS A 119 14.21 15.65 -8.60
CA LYS A 119 13.95 15.51 -10.05
C LYS A 119 15.18 15.13 -10.85
N ALA A 120 16.36 15.57 -10.42
CA ALA A 120 17.60 15.36 -11.17
C ALA A 120 18.13 13.91 -10.99
N ASN A 121 17.82 13.27 -9.89
CA ASN A 121 18.44 12.00 -9.49
C ASN A 121 17.60 10.76 -9.80
N GLU A 122 16.32 10.91 -10.12
CA GLU A 122 15.41 9.76 -10.27
C GLU A 122 14.50 9.92 -11.50
N LYS A 123 14.39 8.85 -12.29
CA LYS A 123 13.45 8.79 -13.41
C LYS A 123 12.00 8.72 -12.94
N GLU A 124 11.78 8.20 -11.74
CA GLU A 124 10.47 8.00 -11.12
C GLU A 124 10.47 8.53 -9.68
N VAL A 125 9.31 8.97 -9.21
CA VAL A 125 9.14 9.41 -7.82
C VAL A 125 9.21 8.18 -6.89
N ARG A 126 9.94 8.30 -5.79
CA ARG A 126 10.07 7.20 -4.81
C ARG A 126 8.72 6.78 -4.25
N PRO A 127 8.50 5.46 -4.06
CA PRO A 127 7.27 4.93 -3.47
C PRO A 127 6.90 5.58 -2.13
N ALA A 128 7.88 5.82 -1.24
CA ALA A 128 7.64 6.46 0.04
C ALA A 128 7.04 7.87 -0.12
N ILE A 129 7.60 8.73 -0.99
CA ILE A 129 7.08 10.10 -1.23
C ILE A 129 5.62 10.07 -1.71
N LEU A 130 5.30 9.07 -2.53
CA LEU A 130 3.94 8.88 -3.04
C LEU A 130 2.99 8.39 -1.94
N ALA A 131 3.43 7.49 -1.09
CA ALA A 131 2.66 7.01 0.06
C ALA A 131 2.39 8.14 1.06
N ASP A 132 3.42 8.89 1.44
CA ASP A 132 3.34 10.03 2.37
C ASP A 132 2.36 11.10 1.85
N SER A 133 2.34 11.31 0.52
CA SER A 133 1.39 12.25 -0.09
C SER A 133 -0.07 11.79 0.01
N VAL A 134 -0.34 10.48 0.03
CA VAL A 134 -1.71 9.95 0.25
C VAL A 134 -2.16 10.23 1.67
N GLU A 135 -1.30 10.02 2.66
CA GLU A 135 -1.58 10.35 4.06
C GLU A 135 -1.84 11.85 4.21
N ALA A 136 -0.98 12.68 3.63
CA ALA A 136 -1.16 14.11 3.66
C ALA A 136 -2.49 14.56 3.02
N VAL A 137 -2.92 13.93 1.91
CA VAL A 137 -4.22 14.21 1.26
C VAL A 137 -5.38 13.77 2.15
N ILE A 138 -5.27 12.66 2.88
CA ILE A 138 -6.28 12.24 3.88
C ILE A 138 -6.48 13.32 4.94
N ALA A 139 -5.40 13.86 5.51
CA ALA A 139 -5.48 14.96 6.46
C ALA A 139 -6.04 16.24 5.83
N ALA A 140 -5.68 16.56 4.59
CA ALA A 140 -6.21 17.71 3.88
C ALA A 140 -7.74 17.60 3.66
N ILE A 141 -8.25 16.42 3.26
CA ILE A 141 -9.69 16.16 3.15
C ILE A 141 -10.36 16.31 4.53
N TYR A 142 -9.74 15.79 5.59
CA TYR A 142 -10.25 15.94 6.94
C TYR A 142 -10.40 17.41 7.36
N PHE A 143 -9.41 18.26 7.10
CA PHE A 143 -9.48 19.69 7.42
C PHE A 143 -10.53 20.43 6.58
N ASP A 144 -10.71 20.04 5.33
CA ASP A 144 -11.63 20.70 4.39
C ASP A 144 -13.11 20.30 4.60
N ALA A 145 -13.37 19.02 5.00
CA ALA A 145 -14.72 18.47 5.05
C ALA A 145 -15.01 17.52 6.23
N GLY A 146 -14.03 17.26 7.10
CA GLY A 146 -14.21 16.42 8.28
C GLY A 146 -14.03 14.93 8.04
N LEU A 147 -14.20 14.15 9.13
CA LEU A 147 -13.92 12.71 9.15
C LEU A 147 -14.76 11.89 8.16
N ALA A 148 -15.98 12.29 7.87
CA ALA A 148 -16.89 11.53 7.00
C ALA A 148 -16.36 11.45 5.55
N GLU A 149 -15.85 12.55 5.01
CA GLU A 149 -15.28 12.55 3.66
C GLU A 149 -13.90 11.87 3.63
N ALA A 150 -13.08 12.02 4.68
CA ALA A 150 -11.84 11.27 4.81
C ALA A 150 -12.10 9.75 4.87
N GLU A 151 -13.11 9.29 5.63
CA GLU A 151 -13.54 7.89 5.69
C GLU A 151 -13.96 7.36 4.31
N LYS A 152 -14.74 8.15 3.58
CA LYS A 152 -15.19 7.78 2.23
C LYS A 152 -13.98 7.57 1.30
N PHE A 153 -13.04 8.51 1.27
CA PHE A 153 -11.81 8.37 0.47
C PHE A 153 -11.01 7.12 0.84
N ILE A 154 -10.79 6.87 2.14
CA ILE A 154 -10.05 5.69 2.62
C ILE A 154 -10.77 4.40 2.22
N VAL A 155 -12.08 4.30 2.47
CA VAL A 155 -12.85 3.09 2.14
C VAL A 155 -12.89 2.83 0.65
N GLU A 156 -13.11 3.82 -0.19
CA GLU A 156 -13.13 3.66 -1.66
C GLU A 156 -11.80 3.14 -2.21
N ASN A 157 -10.69 3.46 -1.57
CA ASN A 157 -9.36 3.06 -2.03
C ASN A 157 -8.82 1.79 -1.39
N LEU A 158 -9.21 1.46 -0.16
CA LEU A 158 -8.65 0.34 0.59
C LEU A 158 -9.60 -0.84 0.81
N LYS A 159 -10.91 -0.73 0.55
CA LYS A 159 -11.89 -1.80 0.79
C LYS A 159 -11.51 -3.14 0.14
N ASP A 160 -10.99 -3.12 -1.09
CA ASP A 160 -10.61 -4.34 -1.81
C ASP A 160 -9.30 -4.93 -1.25
N ALA A 161 -8.37 -4.08 -0.83
CA ALA A 161 -7.16 -4.50 -0.12
C ALA A 161 -7.52 -5.13 1.24
N ILE A 162 -8.41 -4.49 2.02
CA ILE A 162 -8.92 -5.02 3.29
C ILE A 162 -9.59 -6.37 3.07
N LYS A 163 -10.49 -6.48 2.09
CA LYS A 163 -11.15 -7.75 1.75
C LYS A 163 -10.14 -8.85 1.42
N THR A 164 -9.12 -8.52 0.63
CA THR A 164 -8.07 -9.47 0.28
C THR A 164 -7.24 -9.88 1.50
N ALA A 165 -6.83 -8.93 2.34
CA ALA A 165 -6.09 -9.20 3.56
C ALA A 165 -6.89 -10.07 4.53
N THR A 166 -8.21 -9.84 4.69
CA THR A 166 -9.08 -10.66 5.56
C THR A 166 -9.21 -12.12 5.10
N MET A 167 -9.12 -12.39 3.80
CA MET A 167 -9.10 -13.76 3.28
C MET A 167 -7.82 -14.51 3.65
N HIS A 168 -6.73 -13.80 3.91
CA HIS A 168 -5.42 -14.37 4.25
C HIS A 168 -5.15 -14.39 5.75
N VAL A 169 -5.84 -13.54 6.51
CA VAL A 169 -5.76 -13.46 7.97
C VAL A 169 -6.50 -14.66 8.58
N GLY A 170 -5.84 -15.38 9.46
CA GLY A 170 -6.36 -16.64 10.03
C GLY A 170 -5.81 -17.89 9.33
N MET A 171 -5.20 -17.76 8.17
CA MET A 171 -4.25 -18.77 7.73
C MET A 171 -3.04 -18.66 8.67
N LYS A 172 -2.92 -19.61 9.60
CA LYS A 172 -1.65 -19.78 10.34
C LYS A 172 -0.55 -19.73 9.31
N ASP A 173 0.52 -19.01 9.58
CA ASP A 173 1.72 -19.07 8.74
C ASP A 173 2.36 -20.46 8.94
N TYR A 174 1.70 -21.45 8.32
CA TYR A 174 2.13 -22.83 8.40
C TYR A 174 3.55 -23.02 7.86
N LYS A 175 4.02 -22.12 6.98
CA LYS A 175 5.41 -22.18 6.49
C LYS A 175 6.39 -21.82 7.60
N THR A 176 6.14 -20.74 8.34
CA THR A 176 6.97 -20.36 9.50
C THR A 176 6.89 -21.41 10.61
N VAL A 177 5.68 -21.89 10.94
CA VAL A 177 5.52 -22.95 11.97
C VAL A 177 6.23 -24.25 11.56
N LEU A 178 6.15 -24.66 10.28
CA LEU A 178 6.85 -25.82 9.77
C LEU A 178 8.36 -25.63 9.83
N GLN A 179 8.84 -24.45 9.45
CA GLN A 179 10.26 -24.09 9.51
C GLN A 179 10.78 -24.16 10.95
N GLU A 180 10.11 -23.51 11.90
CA GLU A 180 10.46 -23.55 13.31
C GLU A 180 10.52 -24.99 13.83
N LYS A 181 9.50 -25.81 13.51
CA LYS A 181 9.42 -27.21 13.96
C LYS A 181 10.54 -28.07 13.37
N LEU A 182 10.87 -27.90 12.10
CA LEU A 182 11.93 -28.66 11.45
C LEU A 182 13.34 -28.23 11.91
N GLN A 183 13.51 -26.95 12.26
CA GLN A 183 14.80 -26.38 12.69
C GLN A 183 15.10 -26.58 14.20
N ILE A 184 14.21 -27.19 15.00
CA ILE A 184 14.46 -27.45 16.41
C ILE A 184 15.77 -28.21 16.63
N HIS A 185 16.14 -29.13 15.73
CA HIS A 185 17.31 -30.00 15.86
C HIS A 185 18.49 -29.59 14.93
N GLY A 186 18.43 -28.42 14.32
CA GLY A 186 19.50 -27.90 13.44
C GLY A 186 18.98 -27.24 12.18
N THR A 187 19.92 -26.74 11.36
CA THR A 187 19.58 -26.10 10.09
C THR A 187 19.16 -27.17 9.08
N VAL A 188 18.01 -26.97 8.42
CA VAL A 188 17.47 -27.82 7.35
C VAL A 188 17.17 -27.00 6.11
N ASP A 189 17.26 -27.60 4.95
CA ASP A 189 16.90 -26.99 3.66
C ASP A 189 15.43 -27.28 3.31
N ILE A 190 14.57 -26.28 3.43
CA ILE A 190 13.14 -26.39 3.13
C ILE A 190 12.86 -25.75 1.78
N LYS A 191 12.34 -26.54 0.85
CA LYS A 191 11.99 -26.10 -0.49
C LYS A 191 10.52 -26.31 -0.80
N TYR A 192 9.93 -25.35 -1.53
CA TYR A 192 8.58 -25.43 -2.07
C TYR A 192 8.66 -25.36 -3.59
N ASN A 193 8.10 -26.35 -4.28
CA ASN A 193 8.06 -26.40 -5.74
C ASN A 193 6.61 -26.42 -6.20
N ILE A 194 6.30 -25.65 -7.24
CA ILE A 194 5.01 -25.76 -7.93
C ILE A 194 5.11 -26.91 -8.92
N VAL A 195 4.41 -27.99 -8.64
CA VAL A 195 4.47 -29.23 -9.43
C VAL A 195 3.38 -29.33 -10.49
N LYS A 196 2.28 -28.56 -10.33
CA LYS A 196 1.17 -28.56 -11.27
C LYS A 196 0.39 -27.26 -11.24
N GLU A 197 -0.06 -26.83 -12.44
CA GLU A 197 -1.05 -25.76 -12.61
C GLU A 197 -2.21 -26.34 -13.42
N PHE A 198 -3.47 -26.07 -13.02
CA PHE A 198 -4.64 -26.57 -13.74
C PHE A 198 -5.85 -25.66 -13.55
N GLY A 199 -6.84 -25.77 -14.44
CA GLY A 199 -8.02 -24.91 -14.50
C GLY A 199 -7.91 -23.83 -15.57
N PRO A 200 -9.02 -23.19 -15.92
CA PRO A 200 -9.03 -22.08 -16.89
C PRO A 200 -8.31 -20.85 -16.34
N ASP A 201 -7.86 -19.94 -17.21
CA ASP A 201 -7.04 -18.78 -16.84
C ASP A 201 -7.70 -17.87 -15.77
N HIS A 202 -9.03 -17.78 -15.75
CA HIS A 202 -9.79 -17.00 -14.77
C HIS A 202 -10.04 -17.75 -13.45
N ASP A 203 -9.73 -19.06 -13.36
CA ASP A 203 -9.91 -19.90 -12.18
C ASP A 203 -8.79 -20.94 -12.04
N LYS A 204 -7.54 -20.51 -12.19
CA LYS A 204 -6.34 -21.35 -12.04
C LYS A 204 -6.19 -21.88 -10.62
N ASN A 205 -5.76 -23.15 -10.53
CA ASN A 205 -5.34 -23.78 -9.30
C ASN A 205 -3.87 -24.21 -9.43
N PHE A 206 -3.16 -24.18 -8.31
CA PHE A 206 -1.75 -24.54 -8.22
C PHE A 206 -1.60 -25.69 -7.24
N VAL A 207 -0.69 -26.59 -7.54
CA VAL A 207 -0.26 -27.64 -6.61
C VAL A 207 1.19 -27.40 -6.24
N ALA A 208 1.47 -27.33 -4.95
CA ALA A 208 2.81 -27.18 -4.42
C ALA A 208 3.19 -28.40 -3.57
N GLU A 209 4.41 -28.87 -3.71
CA GLU A 209 5.03 -29.79 -2.79
C GLU A 209 5.98 -29.06 -1.82
N VAL A 210 6.16 -29.60 -0.63
CA VAL A 210 7.18 -29.19 0.34
C VAL A 210 8.16 -30.32 0.59
N LEU A 211 9.46 -29.99 0.51
CA LEU A 211 10.56 -30.91 0.77
C LEU A 211 11.42 -30.40 1.93
N CYS A 212 11.99 -31.30 2.71
CA CYS A 212 12.99 -31.01 3.72
C CYS A 212 14.23 -31.86 3.45
N ASP A 213 15.38 -31.25 3.22
CA ASP A 213 16.62 -31.89 2.81
C ASP A 213 16.43 -32.87 1.64
N GLY A 214 15.62 -32.44 0.66
CA GLY A 214 15.28 -33.22 -0.52
C GLY A 214 14.24 -34.32 -0.32
N LYS A 215 13.75 -34.57 0.91
CA LYS A 215 12.69 -35.54 1.19
C LYS A 215 11.32 -34.89 1.10
N PHE A 216 10.40 -35.51 0.36
CA PHE A 216 9.01 -35.09 0.28
C PHE A 216 8.30 -35.18 1.63
N LEU A 217 7.61 -34.13 2.05
CA LEU A 217 6.80 -34.08 3.26
C LEU A 217 5.30 -34.10 2.97
N ALA A 218 4.84 -33.23 2.10
CA ALA A 218 3.42 -33.14 1.74
C ALA A 218 3.20 -32.32 0.45
N GLU A 219 1.97 -32.39 -0.06
CA GLU A 219 1.47 -31.63 -1.22
C GLU A 219 0.22 -30.86 -0.84
N GLY A 220 0.10 -29.62 -1.33
CA GLY A 220 -1.03 -28.73 -1.09
C GLY A 220 -1.54 -28.09 -2.36
N THR A 221 -2.83 -27.79 -2.41
CA THR A 221 -3.49 -27.13 -3.54
C THR A 221 -4.06 -25.77 -3.12
N GLY A 222 -3.96 -24.76 -4.01
CA GLY A 222 -4.48 -23.43 -3.73
C GLY A 222 -4.78 -22.64 -5.01
N LYS A 223 -5.58 -21.57 -4.86
CA LYS A 223 -5.94 -20.64 -5.95
C LYS A 223 -4.78 -19.76 -6.44
N ASN A 224 -3.70 -19.72 -5.71
CA ASN A 224 -2.42 -19.11 -6.11
C ASN A 224 -1.27 -19.90 -5.50
N LYS A 225 -0.04 -19.65 -5.99
CA LYS A 225 1.17 -20.35 -5.55
C LYS A 225 1.35 -20.29 -4.02
N LYS A 226 1.17 -19.11 -3.42
CA LYS A 226 1.31 -18.92 -1.97
C LYS A 226 0.31 -19.75 -1.16
N MET A 227 -0.94 -19.85 -1.62
CA MET A 227 -1.96 -20.69 -0.98
C MET A 227 -1.64 -22.20 -1.09
N ALA A 228 -1.15 -22.64 -2.25
CA ALA A 228 -0.74 -24.01 -2.46
C ALA A 228 0.43 -24.40 -1.55
N GLU A 229 1.45 -23.55 -1.47
CA GLU A 229 2.60 -23.74 -0.57
C GLU A 229 2.18 -23.77 0.92
N MET A 230 1.25 -22.89 1.31
CA MET A 230 0.75 -22.83 2.69
C MET A 230 -0.05 -24.08 3.06
N GLU A 231 -0.87 -24.60 2.14
CA GLU A 231 -1.61 -25.85 2.34
C GLU A 231 -0.67 -27.07 2.39
N ALA A 232 0.41 -27.06 1.59
CA ALA A 232 1.45 -28.08 1.67
C ALA A 232 2.15 -28.07 3.05
N ALA A 233 2.52 -26.89 3.54
CA ALA A 233 3.12 -26.73 4.88
C ALA A 233 2.18 -27.21 6.00
N LYS A 234 0.87 -26.89 5.90
CA LYS A 234 -0.15 -27.32 6.85
C LYS A 234 -0.22 -28.85 6.91
N LYS A 235 -0.36 -29.50 5.76
CA LYS A 235 -0.42 -30.97 5.68
C LYS A 235 0.88 -31.63 6.17
N ALA A 236 2.04 -31.02 5.88
CA ALA A 236 3.31 -31.51 6.42
C ALA A 236 3.31 -31.50 7.96
N LEU A 237 2.77 -30.45 8.58
CA LEU A 237 2.64 -30.35 10.04
C LEU A 237 1.64 -31.34 10.62
N GLU A 238 0.56 -31.67 9.91
CA GLU A 238 -0.45 -32.65 10.31
C GLU A 238 0.09 -34.11 10.23
N ASN A 239 1.06 -34.36 9.34
CA ASN A 239 1.68 -35.63 9.12
C ASN A 239 2.86 -35.94 10.09
N MET A 240 3.29 -34.94 10.87
CA MET A 240 4.42 -35.01 11.83
C MET A 240 3.94 -35.24 13.25
#